data_a18f5195273e69f7aa56bfceb6b6ef8e
#
_entry.id   a18f5195273e69f7aa56bfceb6b6ef8e
#
_cell.length_a   1.000
_cell.length_b   1.000
_cell.length_c   1.000
_cell.angle_alpha   90.00
_cell.angle_beta   90.00
_cell.angle_gamma   90.00
#
_symmetry.space_group_name_H-M   'P 1'
#
loop_
_entity.id
_entity.type
_entity.pdbx_description
1 polymer ?
#
loop_
_entity_poly.entity_id
_entity_poly.type
_entity_poly.pdbx_seq_one_letter_code
_entity_poly.pdbx_strand_id
1 'polypeptide(L)'
;MNTASLPQLLNALSRAMLFEQRQAAAGAGLLPVQLAMLGYLRDANRYSNMPQCLAEYLGLTKGTVSQSLKILEERGWVLRQPDGADRRVVRLTLSEAGLTALERADDDAWRIAAQHLPANERERLRSLLTRLLSSWQQERNGKTFGVCRTCRHFR
;
A
#
# COMPACT_ATOMS: atom_id res chain seq x y z
N MET A 1 -24.27 22.74 14.83
CA MET A 1 -23.81 21.57 14.02
C MET A 1 -22.38 21.25 14.47
N ASN A 2 -22.21 20.11 15.12
CA ASN A 2 -20.88 19.72 15.62
C ASN A 2 -20.05 19.20 14.43
N THR A 3 -19.21 20.05 13.84
CA THR A 3 -18.32 19.67 12.76
C THR A 3 -17.17 18.85 13.34
N ALA A 4 -17.06 17.59 12.94
CA ALA A 4 -15.96 16.74 13.36
C ALA A 4 -14.61 17.39 13.05
N SER A 5 -13.68 17.33 13.99
CA SER A 5 -12.33 17.86 13.80
C SER A 5 -11.56 17.04 12.74
N LEU A 6 -10.53 17.63 12.14
CA LEU A 6 -9.70 16.92 11.17
C LEU A 6 -9.14 15.58 11.68
N PRO A 7 -8.60 15.46 12.93
CA PRO A 7 -8.17 14.18 13.46
C PRO A 7 -9.30 13.15 13.57
N GLN A 8 -10.52 13.59 13.94
CA GLN A 8 -11.67 12.70 14.02
C GLN A 8 -12.07 12.16 12.64
N LEU A 9 -12.07 13.00 11.60
CA LEU A 9 -12.34 12.59 10.22
C LEU A 9 -11.28 11.62 9.70
N LEU A 10 -9.99 11.91 9.92
CA LEU A 10 -8.90 11.02 9.52
C LEU A 10 -9.01 9.65 10.21
N ASN A 11 -9.37 9.62 11.51
CA ASN A 11 -9.58 8.38 12.24
C ASN A 11 -10.79 7.60 11.69
N ALA A 12 -11.90 8.27 11.39
CA ALA A 12 -13.08 7.63 10.80
C ALA A 12 -12.77 7.04 9.42
N LEU A 13 -12.11 7.79 8.55
CA LEU A 13 -11.65 7.33 7.23
C LEU A 13 -10.72 6.13 7.35
N SER A 14 -9.73 6.20 8.24
CA SER A 14 -8.80 5.08 8.47
C SER A 14 -9.53 3.81 8.89
N ARG A 15 -10.50 3.90 9.80
CA ARG A 15 -11.30 2.74 10.24
C ARG A 15 -12.13 2.16 9.11
N ALA A 16 -12.78 3.01 8.31
CA ALA A 16 -13.58 2.57 7.18
C ALA A 16 -12.69 1.88 6.12
N MET A 17 -11.53 2.46 5.78
CA MET A 17 -10.57 1.85 4.86
C MET A 17 -10.07 0.49 5.36
N LEU A 18 -9.74 0.37 6.65
CA LEU A 18 -9.31 -0.90 7.24
C LEU A 18 -10.44 -1.95 7.26
N PHE A 19 -11.70 -1.52 7.43
CA PHE A 19 -12.85 -2.42 7.36
C PHE A 19 -12.99 -3.00 5.95
N GLU A 20 -12.99 -2.15 4.92
CA GLU A 20 -13.08 -2.59 3.52
C GLU A 20 -11.91 -3.50 3.13
N GLN A 21 -10.68 -3.16 3.51
CA GLN A 21 -9.52 -4.01 3.28
C GLN A 21 -9.64 -5.40 3.91
N ARG A 22 -10.26 -5.50 5.10
CA ARG A 22 -10.50 -6.80 5.74
C ARG A 22 -11.54 -7.62 4.99
N GLN A 23 -12.62 -6.99 4.53
CA GLN A 23 -13.66 -7.65 3.75
C GLN A 23 -13.11 -8.13 2.39
N ALA A 24 -12.40 -7.26 1.69
CA ALA A 24 -11.76 -7.58 0.43
C ALA A 24 -10.73 -8.73 0.56
N ALA A 25 -9.90 -8.68 1.58
CA ALA A 25 -8.94 -9.74 1.86
C ALA A 25 -9.64 -11.07 2.18
N ALA A 26 -10.67 -11.06 3.01
CA ALA A 26 -11.45 -12.26 3.35
C ALA A 26 -12.12 -12.88 2.11
N GLY A 27 -12.69 -12.05 1.23
CA GLY A 27 -13.28 -12.49 -0.04
C GLY A 27 -12.29 -13.16 -0.99
N ALA A 28 -11.02 -12.75 -0.93
CA ALA A 28 -9.92 -13.35 -1.70
C ALA A 28 -9.20 -14.50 -0.99
N GLY A 29 -9.63 -14.89 0.21
CA GLY A 29 -8.95 -15.89 1.04
C GLY A 29 -7.56 -15.45 1.51
N LEU A 30 -7.39 -14.14 1.77
CA LEU A 30 -6.16 -13.51 2.20
C LEU A 30 -6.29 -12.94 3.62
N LEU A 31 -5.14 -12.76 4.27
CA LEU A 31 -5.05 -11.84 5.39
C LEU A 31 -4.92 -10.39 4.86
N PRO A 32 -5.42 -9.39 5.60
CA PRO A 32 -5.30 -7.98 5.21
C PRO A 32 -3.86 -7.54 4.91
N VAL A 33 -2.90 -8.05 5.67
CA VAL A 33 -1.46 -7.80 5.46
C VAL A 33 -0.96 -8.34 4.12
N GLN A 34 -1.45 -9.50 3.69
CA GLN A 34 -1.10 -10.11 2.41
C GLN A 34 -1.68 -9.29 1.25
N LEU A 35 -2.92 -8.84 1.36
CA LEU A 35 -3.54 -7.94 0.39
C LEU A 35 -2.75 -6.62 0.28
N ALA A 36 -2.38 -6.02 1.42
CA ALA A 36 -1.56 -4.81 1.44
C ALA A 36 -0.19 -5.01 0.79
N MET A 37 0.43 -6.19 0.95
CA MET A 37 1.69 -6.54 0.28
C MET A 37 1.53 -6.62 -1.24
N LEU A 38 0.46 -7.26 -1.74
CA LEU A 38 0.19 -7.31 -3.18
C LEU A 38 -0.02 -5.90 -3.75
N GLY A 39 -0.83 -5.07 -3.08
CA GLY A 39 -1.04 -3.67 -3.48
C GLY A 39 0.26 -2.87 -3.52
N TYR A 40 1.13 -3.01 -2.51
CA TYR A 40 2.44 -2.37 -2.54
C TYR A 40 3.29 -2.81 -3.73
N LEU A 41 3.35 -4.13 -3.99
CA LEU A 41 4.18 -4.68 -5.07
C LEU A 41 3.69 -4.31 -6.46
N ARG A 42 2.38 -4.08 -6.65
CA ARG A 42 1.82 -3.55 -7.90
C ARG A 42 2.45 -2.20 -8.25
N ASP A 43 2.61 -1.33 -7.25
CA ASP A 43 3.05 0.06 -7.44
C ASP A 43 4.56 0.23 -7.21
N ALA A 44 5.25 -0.82 -6.77
CA ALA A 44 6.68 -0.79 -6.48
C ALA A 44 7.52 -0.74 -7.77
N ASN A 45 8.58 0.06 -7.73
CA ASN A 45 9.58 0.10 -8.80
C ASN A 45 10.82 -0.75 -8.43
N ARG A 46 11.79 -0.84 -9.35
CA ARG A 46 13.03 -1.61 -9.14
C ARG A 46 13.84 -1.23 -7.89
N TYR A 47 13.63 -0.04 -7.32
CA TYR A 47 14.36 0.42 -6.14
C TYR A 47 13.61 0.15 -4.84
N SER A 48 12.32 -0.19 -4.93
CA SER A 48 11.46 -0.40 -3.76
C SER A 48 10.86 -1.81 -3.67
N ASN A 49 11.03 -2.67 -4.68
CA ASN A 49 10.48 -4.03 -4.70
C ASN A 49 11.31 -5.04 -3.89
N MET A 50 11.77 -4.66 -2.72
CA MET A 50 12.57 -5.50 -1.82
C MET A 50 11.80 -5.81 -0.52
N PRO A 51 12.02 -6.97 0.11
CA PRO A 51 11.38 -7.32 1.38
C PRO A 51 11.56 -6.28 2.47
N GLN A 52 12.73 -5.63 2.54
CA GLN A 52 13.00 -4.58 3.51
C GLN A 52 12.14 -3.33 3.27
N CYS A 53 11.99 -2.90 2.00
CA CYS A 53 11.17 -1.75 1.66
C CYS A 53 9.70 -2.00 1.97
N LEU A 54 9.22 -3.23 1.72
CA LEU A 54 7.89 -3.69 2.08
C LEU A 54 7.65 -3.63 3.60
N ALA A 55 8.63 -4.11 4.41
CA ALA A 55 8.57 -4.04 5.86
C ALA A 55 8.50 -2.59 6.38
N GLU A 56 9.35 -1.72 5.83
CA GLU A 56 9.37 -0.29 6.18
C GLU A 56 8.05 0.40 5.81
N TYR A 57 7.51 0.11 4.62
CA TYR A 57 6.26 0.72 4.16
C TYR A 57 5.05 0.30 5.02
N LEU A 58 4.94 -0.98 5.34
CA LEU A 58 3.82 -1.52 6.11
C LEU A 58 4.01 -1.39 7.63
N GLY A 59 5.16 -0.92 8.10
CA GLY A 59 5.48 -0.83 9.53
C GLY A 59 5.56 -2.20 10.22
N LEU A 60 6.02 -3.23 9.51
CA LEU A 60 6.05 -4.61 9.96
C LEU A 60 7.46 -5.08 10.30
N THR A 61 7.55 -6.13 11.12
CA THR A 61 8.82 -6.81 11.36
C THR A 61 9.26 -7.62 10.14
N LYS A 62 10.58 -7.83 9.99
CA LYS A 62 11.13 -8.70 8.92
C LYS A 62 10.55 -10.12 8.98
N GLY A 63 10.31 -10.65 10.19
CA GLY A 63 9.73 -11.97 10.39
C GLY A 63 8.30 -12.07 9.85
N THR A 64 7.46 -11.09 10.17
CA THR A 64 6.07 -11.01 9.67
C THR A 64 6.03 -10.93 8.15
N VAL A 65 6.89 -10.09 7.57
CA VAL A 65 7.00 -9.97 6.11
C VAL A 65 7.45 -11.27 5.47
N SER A 66 8.47 -11.92 6.03
CA SER A 66 9.00 -13.18 5.50
C SER A 66 7.94 -14.29 5.50
N GLN A 67 7.19 -14.45 6.60
CA GLN A 67 6.11 -15.43 6.70
C GLN A 67 4.98 -15.17 5.69
N SER A 68 4.54 -13.92 5.57
CA SER A 68 3.48 -13.56 4.62
C SER A 68 3.94 -13.73 3.17
N LEU A 69 5.17 -13.35 2.85
CA LEU A 69 5.75 -13.56 1.51
C LEU A 69 5.84 -15.04 1.16
N LYS A 70 6.25 -15.90 2.11
CA LYS A 70 6.30 -17.34 1.88
C LYS A 70 4.94 -17.89 1.43
N ILE A 71 3.85 -17.49 2.08
CA ILE A 71 2.50 -17.90 1.70
C ILE A 71 2.13 -17.39 0.30
N LEU A 72 2.47 -16.15 -0.02
CA LEU A 72 2.20 -15.55 -1.33
C LEU A 72 3.05 -16.21 -2.44
N GLU A 73 4.27 -16.61 -2.15
CA GLU A 73 5.15 -17.37 -3.04
C GLU A 73 4.63 -18.79 -3.27
N GLU A 74 4.19 -19.50 -2.21
CA GLU A 74 3.58 -20.83 -2.29
C GLU A 74 2.29 -20.84 -3.13
N ARG A 75 1.55 -19.72 -3.13
CA ARG A 75 0.37 -19.52 -4.00
C ARG A 75 0.75 -19.12 -5.44
N GLY A 76 2.02 -18.88 -5.71
CA GLY A 76 2.49 -18.42 -7.00
C GLY A 76 2.10 -16.97 -7.33
N TRP A 77 1.72 -16.15 -6.34
CA TRP A 77 1.27 -14.76 -6.54
C TRP A 77 2.40 -13.75 -6.48
N VAL A 78 3.46 -14.08 -5.78
CA VAL A 78 4.69 -13.29 -5.71
C VAL A 78 5.86 -14.14 -6.17
N LEU A 79 6.70 -13.56 -7.01
CA LEU A 79 7.94 -14.18 -7.48
C LEU A 79 9.11 -13.51 -6.77
N ARG A 80 10.02 -14.34 -6.28
CA ARG A 80 11.28 -13.89 -5.66
C ARG A 80 12.43 -14.21 -6.59
N GLN A 81 13.21 -13.20 -6.93
CA GLN A 81 14.36 -13.35 -7.82
C GLN A 81 15.57 -12.61 -7.26
N PRO A 82 16.81 -13.15 -7.41
CA PRO A 82 18.00 -12.39 -7.11
C PRO A 82 18.13 -11.22 -8.11
N ASP A 83 18.65 -10.09 -7.65
CA ASP A 83 18.96 -8.96 -8.53
C ASP A 83 20.09 -9.34 -9.49
N GLY A 84 19.98 -8.90 -10.75
CA GLY A 84 20.98 -9.24 -11.79
C GLY A 84 22.37 -8.63 -11.55
N ALA A 85 22.44 -7.51 -10.83
CA ALA A 85 23.68 -6.81 -10.54
C ALA A 85 24.28 -7.22 -9.20
N ASP A 86 23.46 -7.51 -8.19
CA ASP A 86 23.90 -8.00 -6.87
C ASP A 86 22.97 -9.11 -6.39
N ARG A 87 23.45 -10.35 -6.46
CA ARG A 87 22.71 -11.55 -6.04
C ARG A 87 22.34 -11.59 -4.55
N ARG A 88 22.90 -10.70 -3.72
CA ARG A 88 22.52 -10.55 -2.31
C ARG A 88 21.20 -9.81 -2.17
N VAL A 89 20.82 -9.05 -3.19
CA VAL A 89 19.57 -8.30 -3.23
C VAL A 89 18.48 -9.20 -3.80
N VAL A 90 17.38 -9.29 -3.06
CA VAL A 90 16.19 -10.04 -3.49
C VAL A 90 15.17 -9.06 -4.02
N ARG A 91 14.64 -9.34 -5.22
CA ARG A 91 13.56 -8.59 -5.87
C ARG A 91 12.26 -9.38 -5.78
N LEU A 92 11.19 -8.67 -5.55
CA LEU A 92 9.83 -9.20 -5.49
C LEU A 92 9.02 -8.63 -6.64
N THR A 93 8.30 -9.49 -7.34
CA THR A 93 7.39 -9.08 -8.42
C THR A 93 6.08 -9.83 -8.29
N LEU A 94 4.97 -9.20 -8.72
CA LEU A 94 3.71 -9.89 -8.85
C LEU A 94 3.73 -10.77 -10.09
N SER A 95 3.16 -11.96 -9.98
CA SER A 95 2.78 -12.77 -11.14
C SER A 95 1.44 -12.29 -11.70
N GLU A 96 1.05 -12.77 -12.87
CA GLU A 96 -0.30 -12.54 -13.44
C GLU A 96 -1.40 -13.04 -12.49
N ALA A 97 -1.18 -14.19 -11.86
CA ALA A 97 -2.11 -14.72 -10.86
C ALA A 97 -2.22 -13.82 -9.63
N GLY A 98 -1.11 -13.21 -9.19
CA GLY A 98 -1.09 -12.23 -8.09
C GLY A 98 -1.81 -10.94 -8.43
N LEU A 99 -1.66 -10.45 -9.67
CA LEU A 99 -2.40 -9.28 -10.17
C LEU A 99 -3.90 -9.58 -10.21
N THR A 100 -4.31 -10.72 -10.77
CA THR A 100 -5.72 -11.15 -10.82
C THR A 100 -6.31 -11.29 -9.42
N ALA A 101 -5.56 -11.83 -8.45
CA ALA A 101 -6.01 -11.94 -7.07
C ALA A 101 -6.20 -10.57 -6.41
N LEU A 102 -5.31 -9.63 -6.69
CA LEU A 102 -5.42 -8.25 -6.22
C LEU A 102 -6.63 -7.54 -6.84
N GLU A 103 -6.84 -7.66 -8.15
CA GLU A 103 -7.97 -7.05 -8.85
C GLU A 103 -9.33 -7.57 -8.36
N ARG A 104 -9.42 -8.87 -8.03
CA ARG A 104 -10.64 -9.45 -7.43
C ARG A 104 -10.91 -8.95 -6.02
N ALA A 105 -9.86 -8.57 -5.30
CA ALA A 105 -9.92 -8.01 -3.96
C ALA A 105 -10.01 -6.47 -3.96
N ASP A 106 -9.89 -5.84 -5.12
CA ASP A 106 -9.97 -4.38 -5.23
C ASP A 106 -11.43 -3.94 -5.01
N ASP A 107 -11.67 -3.33 -3.86
CA ASP A 107 -12.96 -2.74 -3.54
C ASP A 107 -13.01 -1.33 -4.10
N ASP A 108 -13.80 -1.16 -5.13
CA ASP A 108 -14.04 0.13 -5.80
C ASP A 108 -14.78 1.16 -4.94
N ALA A 109 -15.21 0.82 -3.72
CA ALA A 109 -16.05 1.67 -2.88
C ALA A 109 -15.45 3.08 -2.68
N TRP A 110 -14.15 3.15 -2.39
CA TRP A 110 -13.45 4.44 -2.23
C TRP A 110 -13.29 5.20 -3.53
N ARG A 111 -13.08 4.50 -4.62
CA ARG A 111 -13.03 5.11 -5.95
C ARG A 111 -14.39 5.67 -6.34
N ILE A 112 -15.46 4.91 -6.10
CA ILE A 112 -16.84 5.34 -6.34
C ILE A 112 -17.19 6.54 -5.43
N ALA A 113 -16.90 6.47 -4.13
CA ALA A 113 -17.14 7.57 -3.22
C ALA A 113 -16.42 8.85 -3.65
N ALA A 114 -15.16 8.74 -4.10
CA ALA A 114 -14.42 9.87 -4.61
C ALA A 114 -15.02 10.47 -5.90
N GLN A 115 -15.72 9.68 -6.72
CA GLN A 115 -16.39 10.19 -7.94
C GLN A 115 -17.57 11.10 -7.66
N HIS A 116 -18.17 11.03 -6.45
CA HIS A 116 -19.22 11.97 -6.04
C HIS A 116 -18.70 13.39 -5.78
N LEU A 117 -17.39 13.56 -5.64
CA LEU A 117 -16.78 14.88 -5.55
C LEU A 117 -16.54 15.45 -6.97
N PRO A 118 -16.77 16.75 -7.19
CA PRO A 118 -16.35 17.45 -8.41
C PRO A 118 -14.86 17.28 -8.69
N ALA A 119 -14.44 17.31 -9.94
CA ALA A 119 -13.04 17.04 -10.32
C ALA A 119 -12.04 17.99 -9.65
N ASN A 120 -12.38 19.26 -9.52
CA ASN A 120 -11.57 20.27 -8.85
C ASN A 120 -11.42 19.99 -7.33
N GLU A 121 -12.47 19.50 -6.68
CA GLU A 121 -12.44 19.15 -5.25
C GLU A 121 -11.63 17.88 -5.02
N ARG A 122 -11.75 16.88 -5.88
CA ARG A 122 -10.89 15.66 -5.82
C ARG A 122 -9.41 16.02 -5.92
N GLU A 123 -9.05 16.87 -6.88
CA GLU A 123 -7.67 17.30 -7.06
C GLU A 123 -7.15 18.10 -5.87
N ARG A 124 -7.99 18.99 -5.33
CA ARG A 124 -7.67 19.75 -4.12
C ARG A 124 -7.49 18.83 -2.90
N LEU A 125 -8.41 17.87 -2.71
CA LEU A 125 -8.32 16.87 -1.63
C LEU A 125 -7.04 16.03 -1.77
N ARG A 126 -6.73 15.55 -2.97
CA ARG A 126 -5.50 14.82 -3.26
C ARG A 126 -4.26 15.63 -2.87
N SER A 127 -4.21 16.89 -3.26
CA SER A 127 -3.09 17.78 -2.93
C SER A 127 -2.95 18.01 -1.43
N LEU A 128 -4.04 18.24 -0.72
CA LEU A 128 -4.05 18.46 0.73
C LEU A 128 -3.62 17.21 1.51
N LEU A 129 -4.14 16.04 1.14
CA LEU A 129 -3.76 14.77 1.75
C LEU A 129 -2.28 14.42 1.49
N THR A 130 -1.79 14.69 0.29
CA THR A 130 -0.37 14.52 -0.05
C THR A 130 0.53 15.39 0.84
N ARG A 131 0.19 16.66 1.02
CA ARG A 131 0.94 17.58 1.89
C ARG A 131 0.89 17.14 3.34
N LEU A 132 -0.29 16.76 3.83
CA LEU A 132 -0.47 16.30 5.20
C LEU A 132 0.36 15.06 5.48
N LEU A 133 0.33 14.06 4.58
CA LEU A 133 1.13 12.84 4.69
C LEU A 133 2.63 13.15 4.69
N SER A 134 3.08 14.03 3.79
CA SER A 134 4.50 14.43 3.72
C SER A 134 4.97 15.13 5.00
N SER A 135 4.17 16.05 5.53
CA SER A 135 4.48 16.74 6.79
C SER A 135 4.56 15.75 7.96
N TRP A 136 3.61 14.84 8.07
CA TRP A 136 3.61 13.81 9.11
C TRP A 136 4.84 12.89 9.03
N GLN A 137 5.26 12.52 7.82
CA GLN A 137 6.45 11.70 7.60
C GLN A 137 7.73 12.45 8.02
N GLN A 138 7.83 13.74 7.71
CA GLN A 138 8.98 14.60 8.09
C GLN A 138 9.11 14.74 9.61
N GLU A 139 8.01 15.00 10.31
CA GLU A 139 7.97 15.11 11.77
C GLU A 139 8.47 13.86 12.50
N ARG A 140 8.30 12.69 11.89
CA ARG A 140 8.73 11.41 12.45
C ARG A 140 10.11 10.96 12.00
N ASN A 141 10.93 11.82 11.41
CA ASN A 141 12.20 11.44 10.78
C ASN A 141 12.04 10.23 9.83
N GLY A 142 10.83 10.03 9.34
CA GLY A 142 10.45 8.91 8.51
C GLY A 142 11.02 9.04 7.11
N LYS A 143 11.40 7.92 6.54
CA LYS A 143 11.68 7.85 5.11
C LYS A 143 10.38 8.15 4.37
N THR A 144 10.39 9.14 3.49
CA THR A 144 9.22 9.47 2.68
C THR A 144 8.92 8.33 1.71
N PHE A 145 7.78 7.67 1.90
CA PHE A 145 7.27 6.63 1.02
C PHE A 145 5.74 6.78 0.84
N GLY A 146 5.19 6.15 -0.17
CA GLY A 146 3.75 6.20 -0.46
C GLY A 146 3.29 7.45 -1.19
N VAL A 147 4.16 8.46 -1.36
CA VAL A 147 3.93 9.63 -2.21
C VAL A 147 5.06 9.68 -3.23
N CYS A 148 4.78 9.25 -4.47
CA CYS A 148 5.81 9.08 -5.50
C CYS A 148 6.72 10.30 -5.67
N ARG A 149 6.18 11.53 -5.66
CA ARG A 149 6.96 12.76 -5.88
C ARG A 149 7.94 13.10 -4.74
N THR A 150 7.73 12.58 -3.55
CA THR A 150 8.58 12.83 -2.36
C THR A 150 9.33 11.58 -1.91
N CYS A 151 9.15 10.46 -2.60
CA CYS A 151 9.84 9.22 -2.30
C CYS A 151 11.31 9.34 -2.69
N ARG A 152 12.23 8.92 -1.78
CA ARG A 152 13.68 8.89 -2.06
C ARG A 152 14.06 8.05 -3.29
N HIS A 153 13.16 7.18 -3.73
CA HIS A 153 13.33 6.28 -4.88
C HIS A 153 12.66 6.81 -6.16
N PHE A 154 12.05 8.00 -6.09
CA PHE A 154 11.48 8.63 -7.28
C PHE A 154 12.60 9.22 -8.12
N ARG A 155 12.76 8.73 -9.33
CA ARG A 155 13.66 9.26 -10.36
C ARG A 155 12.91 9.37 -11.68
#